data_888f8cc6f47f1bc65d94749ec10ad02c
#
_entry.id   888f8cc6f47f1bc65d94749ec10ad02c
#
_cell.length_a   1.000
_cell.length_b   1.000
_cell.length_c   1.000
_cell.angle_alpha   90.00
_cell.angle_beta   90.00
_cell.angle_gamma   90.00
#
_symmetry.space_group_name_H-M   'P 1'
#
loop_
_entity.id
_entity.type
_entity.pdbx_description
1 polymer ?
#
loop_
_entity_poly.entity_id
_entity_poly.type
_entity_poly.pdbx_seq_one_letter_code
_entity_poly.pdbx_strand_id
1 'polypeptide(L)'
;MKIKFVRSKELILSTHAGLATVGALLAHTRLAKRLNHTRLSEMENPYHSHADVMKSYIGLLCQGKSDFDHIEPFRNDDVFPICLQLQKVPSSPTLRQRLDRAATEAAGWNEILLEESADLIRRVEAPLTGVQAGSVVFVPLDIDVSPFDNSGTRKEGVCRTYKGFDGYAPIFAYLGQEGYGVNVELREGSTHVQNGTAAFLTRSIAYARRVTDLPILVRMDAGNDSLDNLRVCHREQVDYIIKANLRKEPKELWLRIAESSGICCQQREGKKEYVGFIEFTEKGFDRPLRQVFHVIERTIDRDGQMLLVPEIEVNVYWTSLRCGPWRVIELYRDHATSEQFHSEIKTDLDLERLPAGKFATNNLVLHAGVFAYNL
;
A
#
# COMPACT_ATOMS: atom_id res chain seq x y z
N MET A 1 -19.42 43.38 -6.07
CA MET A 1 -19.81 42.22 -6.84
C MET A 1 -21.32 42.03 -6.70
N LYS A 2 -22.12 42.06 -7.79
CA LYS A 2 -23.57 41.80 -7.73
C LYS A 2 -23.80 40.31 -7.98
N ILE A 3 -24.34 39.60 -7.00
CA ILE A 3 -24.75 38.21 -7.14
C ILE A 3 -26.12 38.18 -7.80
N LYS A 4 -26.27 37.46 -8.91
CA LYS A 4 -27.52 37.26 -9.60
C LYS A 4 -27.98 35.82 -9.38
N PHE A 5 -29.16 35.66 -8.77
CA PHE A 5 -29.81 34.35 -8.64
C PHE A 5 -30.63 34.07 -9.91
N VAL A 6 -30.37 32.93 -10.54
CA VAL A 6 -31.10 32.46 -11.72
C VAL A 6 -31.71 31.10 -11.39
N ARG A 7 -33.05 30.99 -11.55
CA ARG A 7 -33.75 29.69 -11.43
C ARG A 7 -33.66 28.96 -12.76
N SER A 8 -32.97 27.83 -12.79
CA SER A 8 -32.96 26.92 -13.96
C SER A 8 -33.84 25.71 -13.68
N LYS A 9 -34.59 25.26 -14.68
CA LYS A 9 -35.35 23.98 -14.67
C LYS A 9 -34.58 22.88 -15.44
N GLU A 10 -33.46 23.24 -16.08
CA GLU A 10 -32.70 22.36 -16.96
C GLU A 10 -31.43 21.83 -16.30
N LEU A 11 -31.06 22.36 -15.12
CA LEU A 11 -29.86 21.95 -14.39
C LEU A 11 -30.24 20.99 -13.25
N ILE A 12 -29.72 19.78 -13.31
CA ILE A 12 -29.74 18.83 -12.19
C ILE A 12 -28.49 19.10 -11.37
N LEU A 13 -28.64 19.55 -10.12
CA LEU A 13 -27.55 19.72 -9.17
C LEU A 13 -27.45 18.49 -8.28
N SER A 14 -26.25 17.96 -8.14
CA SER A 14 -25.96 16.83 -7.27
C SER A 14 -24.69 17.10 -6.45
N THR A 15 -24.70 16.66 -5.20
CA THR A 15 -23.48 16.63 -4.36
C THR A 15 -22.50 15.57 -4.80
N HIS A 16 -22.89 14.69 -5.73
CA HIS A 16 -22.09 13.56 -6.22
C HIS A 16 -21.55 13.77 -7.64
N ALA A 17 -21.64 14.99 -8.18
CA ALA A 17 -21.21 15.30 -9.55
C ALA A 17 -19.75 14.93 -9.85
N GLY A 18 -18.86 14.94 -8.83
CA GLY A 18 -17.46 14.48 -8.94
C GLY A 18 -17.32 13.02 -9.39
N LEU A 19 -18.33 12.18 -9.19
CA LEU A 19 -18.34 10.80 -9.71
C LEU A 19 -18.31 10.71 -11.24
N ALA A 20 -18.64 11.80 -11.96
CA ALA A 20 -18.50 11.84 -13.41
C ALA A 20 -17.03 11.64 -13.85
N THR A 21 -16.06 12.18 -13.09
CA THR A 21 -14.63 11.94 -13.33
C THR A 21 -14.27 10.49 -13.08
N VAL A 22 -14.76 9.90 -11.99
CA VAL A 22 -14.60 8.47 -11.69
C VAL A 22 -15.14 7.60 -12.83
N GLY A 23 -16.36 7.89 -13.31
CA GLY A 23 -16.94 7.17 -14.44
C GLY A 23 -16.16 7.32 -15.74
N ALA A 24 -15.61 8.51 -16.00
CA ALA A 24 -14.73 8.75 -17.14
C ALA A 24 -13.44 7.90 -17.06
N LEU A 25 -12.78 7.85 -15.89
CA LEU A 25 -11.61 6.99 -15.67
C LEU A 25 -11.95 5.51 -15.82
N LEU A 26 -13.08 5.06 -15.24
CA LEU A 26 -13.56 3.68 -15.39
C LEU A 26 -13.80 3.29 -16.86
N ALA A 27 -14.24 4.24 -17.69
CA ALA A 27 -14.44 4.02 -19.13
C ALA A 27 -13.12 3.75 -19.89
N HIS A 28 -11.98 4.20 -19.35
CA HIS A 28 -10.65 3.87 -19.87
C HIS A 28 -10.15 2.48 -19.47
N THR A 29 -10.91 1.73 -18.66
CA THR A 29 -10.56 0.36 -18.24
C THR A 29 -11.32 -0.70 -19.04
N ARG A 30 -10.86 -1.94 -18.94
CA ARG A 30 -11.60 -3.12 -19.40
C ARG A 30 -12.35 -3.81 -18.26
N LEU A 31 -12.41 -3.16 -17.08
CA LEU A 31 -12.98 -3.71 -15.86
C LEU A 31 -14.39 -4.29 -16.10
N ALA A 32 -15.30 -3.50 -16.67
CA ALA A 32 -16.67 -3.93 -16.93
C ALA A 32 -16.73 -5.18 -17.82
N LYS A 33 -15.96 -5.21 -18.91
CA LYS A 33 -15.90 -6.35 -19.81
C LYS A 33 -15.37 -7.60 -19.09
N ARG A 34 -14.27 -7.47 -18.36
CA ARG A 34 -13.62 -8.59 -17.67
C ARG A 34 -14.50 -9.18 -16.58
N LEU A 35 -15.10 -8.33 -15.73
CA LEU A 35 -16.00 -8.79 -14.67
C LEU A 35 -17.23 -9.50 -15.25
N ASN A 36 -17.85 -8.97 -16.31
CA ASN A 36 -19.02 -9.58 -16.92
C ASN A 36 -18.73 -10.91 -17.66
N HIS A 37 -17.45 -11.22 -17.93
CA HIS A 37 -17.05 -12.52 -18.49
C HIS A 37 -16.76 -13.56 -17.39
N THR A 38 -16.67 -13.18 -16.13
CA THR A 38 -16.53 -14.14 -15.03
C THR A 38 -17.84 -14.90 -14.83
N ARG A 39 -17.74 -16.18 -14.51
CA ARG A 39 -18.92 -17.00 -14.20
C ARG A 39 -19.00 -17.18 -12.68
N LEU A 40 -20.19 -16.94 -12.14
CA LEU A 40 -20.52 -17.29 -10.77
C LEU A 40 -21.59 -18.38 -10.80
N SER A 41 -21.51 -19.33 -9.88
CA SER A 41 -22.47 -20.44 -9.81
C SER A 41 -23.90 -19.93 -9.72
N GLU A 42 -24.83 -20.62 -10.39
CA GLU A 42 -26.27 -20.31 -10.39
C GLU A 42 -26.62 -18.89 -10.88
N MET A 43 -25.77 -18.25 -11.71
CA MET A 43 -25.98 -16.90 -12.23
C MET A 43 -25.68 -16.82 -13.73
N GLU A 44 -26.55 -17.40 -14.56
CA GLU A 44 -26.39 -17.34 -16.02
C GLU A 44 -26.72 -15.95 -16.60
N ASN A 45 -27.80 -15.31 -16.14
CA ASN A 45 -28.26 -14.01 -16.60
C ASN A 45 -28.67 -13.11 -15.42
N PRO A 46 -27.72 -12.54 -14.66
CA PRO A 46 -28.06 -11.76 -13.49
C PRO A 46 -28.75 -10.44 -13.87
N TYR A 47 -29.81 -10.07 -13.15
CA TYR A 47 -30.53 -8.80 -13.34
C TYR A 47 -29.63 -7.55 -13.22
N HIS A 48 -28.66 -7.58 -12.30
CA HIS A 48 -27.59 -6.61 -12.22
C HIS A 48 -26.31 -7.24 -12.75
N SER A 49 -25.66 -6.59 -13.72
CA SER A 49 -24.37 -7.07 -14.23
C SER A 49 -23.30 -7.09 -13.13
N HIS A 50 -22.29 -7.92 -13.27
CA HIS A 50 -21.15 -7.92 -12.33
C HIS A 50 -20.44 -6.56 -12.32
N ALA A 51 -20.36 -5.93 -13.50
CA ALA A 51 -19.78 -4.60 -13.64
C ALA A 51 -20.60 -3.53 -12.90
N ASP A 52 -21.93 -3.54 -12.99
CA ASP A 52 -22.74 -2.55 -12.29
C ASP A 52 -22.62 -2.67 -10.78
N VAL A 53 -22.56 -3.91 -10.26
CA VAL A 53 -22.34 -4.16 -8.84
C VAL A 53 -21.00 -3.59 -8.38
N MET A 54 -19.90 -3.93 -9.06
CA MET A 54 -18.56 -3.47 -8.68
C MET A 54 -18.40 -1.95 -8.87
N LYS A 55 -18.86 -1.38 -9.97
CA LYS A 55 -18.82 0.06 -10.21
C LYS A 55 -19.64 0.85 -9.19
N SER A 56 -20.80 0.31 -8.77
CA SER A 56 -21.58 0.92 -7.70
C SER A 56 -20.82 0.94 -6.39
N TYR A 57 -20.13 -0.14 -6.06
CA TYR A 57 -19.32 -0.21 -4.85
C TYR A 57 -18.10 0.71 -4.90
N ILE A 58 -17.38 0.74 -6.02
CA ILE A 58 -16.28 1.70 -6.24
C ILE A 58 -16.80 3.15 -6.10
N GLY A 59 -17.96 3.46 -6.64
CA GLY A 59 -18.60 4.77 -6.50
C GLY A 59 -18.94 5.14 -5.05
N LEU A 60 -19.30 4.17 -4.20
CA LEU A 60 -19.45 4.39 -2.76
C LEU A 60 -18.11 4.70 -2.09
N LEU A 61 -17.08 3.89 -2.36
CA LEU A 61 -15.74 4.08 -1.80
C LEU A 61 -15.17 5.45 -2.17
N CYS A 62 -15.32 5.90 -3.41
CA CYS A 62 -14.91 7.25 -3.83
C CYS A 62 -15.67 8.39 -3.11
N GLN A 63 -16.70 8.08 -2.33
CA GLN A 63 -17.42 9.03 -1.46
C GLN A 63 -17.14 8.81 0.03
N GLY A 64 -16.13 8.01 0.38
CA GLY A 64 -15.83 7.68 1.77
C GLY A 64 -16.94 6.85 2.45
N LYS A 65 -17.53 5.90 1.73
CA LYS A 65 -18.64 5.06 2.22
C LYS A 65 -18.35 3.59 1.95
N SER A 66 -17.89 2.87 2.95
CA SER A 66 -17.54 1.46 2.82
C SER A 66 -18.69 0.49 3.06
N ASP A 67 -19.68 0.86 3.89
CA ASP A 67 -20.81 -0.01 4.20
C ASP A 67 -21.75 -0.19 3.01
N PHE A 68 -22.16 -1.42 2.76
CA PHE A 68 -23.05 -1.77 1.66
C PHE A 68 -24.42 -1.07 1.74
N ASP A 69 -24.90 -0.76 2.95
CA ASP A 69 -26.19 -0.12 3.16
C ASP A 69 -26.21 1.33 2.68
N HIS A 70 -25.04 1.95 2.51
CA HIS A 70 -24.92 3.28 1.93
C HIS A 70 -25.34 3.38 0.45
N ILE A 71 -25.58 2.25 -0.22
CA ILE A 71 -26.09 2.25 -1.61
C ILE A 71 -27.58 2.61 -1.70
N GLU A 72 -28.36 2.39 -0.64
CA GLU A 72 -29.81 2.51 -0.70
C GLU A 72 -30.32 3.91 -1.14
N PRO A 73 -29.76 5.04 -0.67
CA PRO A 73 -30.16 6.36 -1.15
C PRO A 73 -29.94 6.57 -2.66
N PHE A 74 -28.94 5.91 -3.26
CA PHE A 74 -28.60 6.06 -4.67
C PHE A 74 -29.49 5.29 -5.63
N ARG A 75 -30.33 4.39 -5.14
CA ARG A 75 -31.25 3.59 -5.98
C ARG A 75 -32.32 4.43 -6.67
N ASN A 76 -32.66 5.59 -6.09
CA ASN A 76 -33.60 6.54 -6.62
C ASN A 76 -32.96 7.86 -7.05
N ASP A 77 -31.62 7.89 -7.13
CA ASP A 77 -30.84 9.03 -7.60
C ASP A 77 -30.61 8.91 -9.11
N ASP A 78 -30.86 9.99 -9.85
CA ASP A 78 -30.69 9.99 -11.31
C ASP A 78 -29.21 10.22 -11.72
N VAL A 79 -28.43 10.86 -10.87
CA VAL A 79 -27.05 11.30 -11.20
C VAL A 79 -26.03 10.18 -10.99
N PHE A 80 -26.16 9.42 -9.90
CA PHE A 80 -25.23 8.35 -9.55
C PHE A 80 -25.08 7.30 -10.68
N PRO A 81 -26.18 6.73 -11.23
CA PRO A 81 -26.06 5.78 -12.34
C PRO A 81 -25.52 6.41 -13.62
N ILE A 82 -25.85 7.67 -13.91
CA ILE A 82 -25.35 8.38 -15.09
C ILE A 82 -23.83 8.58 -14.97
N CYS A 83 -23.36 9.09 -13.84
CA CYS A 83 -21.93 9.34 -13.62
C CYS A 83 -21.09 8.07 -13.76
N LEU A 84 -21.55 6.95 -13.24
CA LEU A 84 -20.83 5.68 -13.26
C LEU A 84 -21.18 4.78 -14.46
N GLN A 85 -22.06 5.26 -15.36
CA GLN A 85 -22.54 4.50 -16.53
C GLN A 85 -23.09 3.12 -16.12
N LEU A 86 -24.01 3.13 -15.15
CA LEU A 86 -24.70 1.94 -14.65
C LEU A 86 -26.02 1.77 -15.40
N GLN A 87 -26.40 0.54 -15.66
CA GLN A 87 -27.75 0.23 -16.13
C GLN A 87 -28.77 0.36 -15.01
N LYS A 88 -28.40 -0.14 -13.81
CA LYS A 88 -29.21 -0.07 -12.59
C LYS A 88 -28.33 -0.10 -11.35
N VAL A 89 -28.75 0.65 -10.33
CA VAL A 89 -28.11 0.62 -9.02
C VAL A 89 -28.61 -0.61 -8.24
N PRO A 90 -27.75 -1.49 -7.75
CA PRO A 90 -28.13 -2.65 -6.96
C PRO A 90 -28.62 -2.24 -5.57
N SER A 91 -29.38 -3.12 -4.90
CA SER A 91 -29.69 -2.97 -3.48
C SER A 91 -28.51 -3.42 -2.61
N SER A 92 -28.49 -3.01 -1.33
CA SER A 92 -27.50 -3.46 -0.35
C SER A 92 -27.39 -4.99 -0.26
N PRO A 93 -28.48 -5.76 -0.15
CA PRO A 93 -28.40 -7.21 -0.20
C PRO A 93 -27.78 -7.76 -1.48
N THR A 94 -28.08 -7.13 -2.64
CA THR A 94 -27.50 -7.54 -3.93
C THR A 94 -25.99 -7.29 -3.98
N LEU A 95 -25.53 -6.13 -3.49
CA LEU A 95 -24.10 -5.85 -3.36
C LEU A 95 -23.41 -6.92 -2.51
N ARG A 96 -23.90 -7.11 -1.29
CA ARG A 96 -23.33 -8.06 -0.32
C ARG A 96 -23.28 -9.48 -0.89
N GLN A 97 -24.38 -9.99 -1.40
CA GLN A 97 -24.47 -11.35 -1.93
C GLN A 97 -23.55 -11.56 -3.15
N ARG A 98 -23.44 -10.55 -4.02
CA ARG A 98 -22.60 -10.66 -5.22
C ARG A 98 -21.12 -10.65 -4.86
N LEU A 99 -20.68 -9.74 -3.98
CA LEU A 99 -19.31 -9.67 -3.51
C LEU A 99 -18.93 -10.90 -2.69
N ASP A 100 -19.82 -11.38 -1.81
CA ASP A 100 -19.62 -12.63 -1.08
C ASP A 100 -19.40 -13.81 -2.02
N ARG A 101 -20.23 -13.94 -3.02
CA ARG A 101 -20.14 -15.05 -3.99
C ARG A 101 -18.88 -14.95 -4.83
N ALA A 102 -18.58 -13.78 -5.38
CA ALA A 102 -17.37 -13.58 -6.18
C ALA A 102 -16.08 -13.88 -5.39
N ALA A 103 -16.05 -13.51 -4.13
CA ALA A 103 -14.92 -13.75 -3.25
C ALA A 103 -14.79 -15.24 -2.86
N THR A 104 -15.90 -15.90 -2.51
CA THR A 104 -15.88 -17.30 -2.05
C THR A 104 -15.66 -18.30 -3.17
N GLU A 105 -16.10 -18.00 -4.39
CA GLU A 105 -15.90 -18.83 -5.57
C GLU A 105 -14.54 -18.55 -6.27
N ALA A 106 -13.68 -17.70 -5.68
CA ALA A 106 -12.39 -17.31 -6.24
C ALA A 106 -12.49 -16.89 -7.72
N ALA A 107 -13.45 -16.02 -8.02
CA ALA A 107 -13.80 -15.63 -9.40
C ALA A 107 -12.74 -14.75 -10.09
N GLY A 108 -11.56 -14.55 -9.49
CA GLY A 108 -10.46 -13.77 -10.04
C GLY A 108 -10.70 -12.25 -10.02
N TRP A 109 -11.69 -11.76 -9.26
CA TRP A 109 -11.99 -10.33 -9.22
C TRP A 109 -10.88 -9.51 -8.56
N ASN A 110 -10.14 -10.07 -7.61
CA ASN A 110 -9.00 -9.42 -6.98
C ASN A 110 -7.92 -9.10 -8.02
N GLU A 111 -7.53 -10.08 -8.81
CA GLU A 111 -6.54 -9.95 -9.87
C GLU A 111 -7.03 -8.99 -10.97
N ILE A 112 -8.32 -9.08 -11.37
CA ILE A 112 -8.91 -8.17 -12.35
C ILE A 112 -8.81 -6.73 -11.88
N LEU A 113 -9.13 -6.45 -10.62
CA LEU A 113 -9.05 -5.09 -10.05
C LEU A 113 -7.61 -4.55 -10.07
N LEU A 114 -6.63 -5.33 -9.59
CA LEU A 114 -5.24 -4.88 -9.55
C LEU A 114 -4.66 -4.68 -10.96
N GLU A 115 -4.93 -5.60 -11.88
CA GLU A 115 -4.43 -5.49 -13.26
C GLU A 115 -5.04 -4.29 -13.99
N GLU A 116 -6.38 -4.09 -13.90
CA GLU A 116 -7.03 -2.96 -14.54
C GLU A 116 -6.64 -1.63 -13.91
N SER A 117 -6.35 -1.60 -12.61
CA SER A 117 -5.79 -0.43 -11.92
C SER A 117 -4.41 -0.08 -12.43
N ALA A 118 -3.48 -1.04 -12.50
CA ALA A 118 -2.15 -0.84 -13.03
C ALA A 118 -2.18 -0.39 -14.51
N ASP A 119 -3.02 -1.05 -15.33
CA ASP A 119 -3.18 -0.69 -16.75
C ASP A 119 -3.82 0.70 -16.93
N LEU A 120 -4.70 1.13 -16.01
CA LEU A 120 -5.29 2.46 -16.03
C LEU A 120 -4.22 3.53 -15.80
N ILE A 121 -3.43 3.40 -14.73
CA ILE A 121 -2.35 4.34 -14.38
C ILE A 121 -1.43 4.55 -15.58
N ARG A 122 -0.99 3.46 -16.23
CA ARG A 122 -0.14 3.54 -17.44
C ARG A 122 -0.86 4.17 -18.61
N ARG A 123 -2.14 3.83 -18.85
CA ARG A 123 -2.91 4.28 -20.03
C ARG A 123 -3.26 5.75 -19.98
N VAL A 124 -3.53 6.31 -18.80
CA VAL A 124 -3.79 7.74 -18.64
C VAL A 124 -2.52 8.56 -18.44
N GLU A 125 -1.36 7.91 -18.51
CA GLU A 125 -0.04 8.54 -18.30
C GLU A 125 -0.01 9.32 -16.98
N ALA A 126 -0.56 8.70 -15.91
CA ALA A 126 -0.60 9.32 -14.61
C ALA A 126 0.82 9.69 -14.14
N PRO A 127 1.01 10.84 -13.47
CA PRO A 127 2.33 11.25 -12.99
C PRO A 127 2.98 10.15 -12.16
N LEU A 128 4.25 9.85 -12.43
CA LEU A 128 5.01 8.84 -11.69
C LEU A 128 6.41 9.39 -11.43
N THR A 129 6.58 9.91 -10.21
CA THR A 129 7.82 10.58 -9.81
C THR A 129 8.81 9.57 -9.25
N GLY A 130 9.99 9.53 -9.86
CA GLY A 130 11.09 8.69 -9.41
C GLY A 130 11.97 9.37 -8.36
N VAL A 131 12.89 8.59 -7.79
CA VAL A 131 13.93 9.02 -6.86
C VAL A 131 15.30 8.75 -7.48
N GLN A 132 16.25 9.66 -7.29
CA GLN A 132 17.57 9.51 -7.87
C GLN A 132 18.54 8.84 -6.91
N ALA A 133 19.24 7.78 -7.37
CA ALA A 133 20.34 7.16 -6.65
C ALA A 133 21.56 7.06 -7.59
N GLY A 134 22.55 7.92 -7.36
CA GLY A 134 23.69 8.08 -8.28
C GLY A 134 23.22 8.65 -9.63
N SER A 135 23.52 7.95 -10.72
CA SER A 135 23.12 8.32 -12.08
C SER A 135 21.78 7.72 -12.52
N VAL A 136 21.14 6.88 -11.70
CA VAL A 136 19.92 6.15 -12.03
C VAL A 136 18.73 6.77 -11.34
N VAL A 137 17.61 6.90 -12.08
CA VAL A 137 16.30 7.25 -11.51
C VAL A 137 15.50 5.98 -11.31
N PHE A 138 15.05 5.76 -10.09
CA PHE A 138 14.24 4.61 -9.69
C PHE A 138 12.82 5.04 -9.38
N VAL A 139 11.86 4.17 -9.64
CA VAL A 139 10.52 4.31 -9.10
C VAL A 139 10.46 3.53 -7.78
N PRO A 140 10.17 4.18 -6.65
CA PRO A 140 10.05 3.49 -5.37
C PRO A 140 8.83 2.56 -5.36
N LEU A 141 9.01 1.37 -4.79
CA LEU A 141 7.95 0.41 -4.47
C LEU A 141 7.99 0.15 -2.97
N ASP A 142 7.11 0.81 -2.26
CA ASP A 142 7.01 0.75 -0.80
C ASP A 142 6.09 -0.39 -0.36
N ILE A 143 6.59 -1.28 0.49
CA ILE A 143 5.81 -2.39 1.02
C ILE A 143 5.75 -2.27 2.53
N ASP A 144 4.53 -2.22 3.06
CA ASP A 144 4.29 -2.07 4.49
C ASP A 144 2.99 -2.74 4.95
N VAL A 145 2.92 -3.07 6.24
CA VAL A 145 1.76 -3.65 6.91
C VAL A 145 1.09 -2.61 7.79
N SER A 146 -0.19 -2.35 7.54
CA SER A 146 -0.96 -1.39 8.33
C SER A 146 -2.13 -2.06 9.02
N PRO A 147 -2.07 -2.34 10.34
CA PRO A 147 -3.18 -2.94 11.06
C PRO A 147 -4.45 -2.09 11.02
N PHE A 148 -5.61 -2.75 10.81
CA PHE A 148 -6.94 -2.18 10.77
C PHE A 148 -7.70 -2.57 12.03
N ASP A 149 -8.18 -1.59 12.78
CA ASP A 149 -8.93 -1.82 14.02
C ASP A 149 -10.36 -2.30 13.70
N ASN A 150 -10.62 -3.56 14.02
CA ASN A 150 -11.93 -4.18 13.96
C ASN A 150 -12.36 -4.72 15.33
N SER A 151 -11.86 -4.11 16.41
CA SER A 151 -12.19 -4.48 17.78
C SER A 151 -13.70 -4.46 18.02
N GLY A 152 -14.17 -5.38 18.86
CA GLY A 152 -15.58 -5.52 19.19
C GLY A 152 -16.43 -6.17 18.10
N THR A 153 -15.83 -6.68 17.01
CA THR A 153 -16.53 -7.42 15.96
C THR A 153 -16.23 -8.92 16.03
N ARG A 154 -17.10 -9.76 15.43
CA ARG A 154 -16.92 -11.21 15.30
C ARG A 154 -16.68 -11.62 13.85
N LYS A 155 -15.98 -10.79 13.08
CA LYS A 155 -15.66 -11.08 11.69
C LYS A 155 -14.57 -12.14 11.58
N GLU A 156 -14.62 -12.95 10.53
CA GLU A 156 -13.58 -13.95 10.25
C GLU A 156 -12.20 -13.29 10.10
N GLY A 157 -11.16 -13.90 10.71
CA GLY A 157 -9.77 -13.43 10.62
C GLY A 157 -9.43 -12.25 11.53
N VAL A 158 -10.41 -11.71 12.30
CA VAL A 158 -10.13 -10.69 13.32
C VAL A 158 -9.43 -11.37 14.50
N CYS A 159 -8.17 -11.01 14.71
CA CYS A 159 -7.29 -11.53 15.75
C CYS A 159 -6.47 -10.41 16.37
N ARG A 160 -5.75 -10.69 17.45
CA ARG A 160 -4.87 -9.75 18.11
C ARG A 160 -3.73 -9.32 17.20
N THR A 161 -3.63 -8.04 16.89
CA THR A 161 -2.57 -7.45 16.09
C THR A 161 -1.32 -7.14 16.91
N TYR A 162 -0.18 -6.92 16.27
CA TYR A 162 1.06 -6.49 16.94
C TYR A 162 0.93 -5.11 17.59
N LYS A 163 -0.02 -4.28 17.19
CA LYS A 163 -0.34 -2.98 17.83
C LYS A 163 -1.20 -3.11 19.08
N GLY A 164 -1.62 -4.33 19.44
CA GLY A 164 -2.32 -4.61 20.69
C GLY A 164 -3.83 -4.38 20.67
N PHE A 165 -4.48 -4.33 19.52
CA PHE A 165 -5.92 -4.35 19.35
C PHE A 165 -6.35 -5.51 18.45
N ASP A 166 -7.64 -5.84 18.43
CA ASP A 166 -8.17 -6.91 17.60
C ASP A 166 -8.57 -6.37 16.22
N GLY A 167 -8.06 -7.02 15.18
CA GLY A 167 -8.29 -6.52 13.81
C GLY A 167 -7.64 -7.37 12.75
N TYR A 168 -7.34 -6.74 11.62
CA TYR A 168 -6.62 -7.31 10.50
C TYR A 168 -5.22 -6.68 10.39
N ALA A 169 -4.32 -7.34 9.68
CA ALA A 169 -2.97 -6.84 9.39
C ALA A 169 -2.69 -6.86 7.87
N PRO A 170 -3.46 -6.12 7.05
CA PRO A 170 -3.23 -6.10 5.61
C PRO A 170 -1.85 -5.59 5.25
N ILE A 171 -1.29 -6.14 4.17
CA ILE A 171 -0.04 -5.68 3.55
C ILE A 171 -0.36 -4.96 2.25
N PHE A 172 0.32 -3.85 2.01
CA PHE A 172 0.14 -3.00 0.84
C PHE A 172 1.45 -2.85 0.08
N ALA A 173 1.34 -2.57 -1.21
CA ALA A 173 2.45 -2.13 -2.06
C ALA A 173 2.05 -0.84 -2.78
N TYR A 174 2.82 0.22 -2.56
CA TYR A 174 2.63 1.54 -3.16
C TYR A 174 3.75 1.86 -4.14
N LEU A 175 3.41 2.39 -5.30
CA LEU A 175 4.35 2.70 -6.39
C LEU A 175 4.45 4.20 -6.61
N GLY A 176 5.68 4.70 -6.76
CA GLY A 176 5.97 6.11 -6.99
C GLY A 176 5.90 6.95 -5.72
N GLN A 177 6.29 8.20 -5.82
CA GLN A 177 6.14 9.17 -4.71
C GLN A 177 4.67 9.57 -4.51
N GLU A 178 3.85 9.38 -5.52
CA GLU A 178 2.40 9.59 -5.52
C GLU A 178 1.65 8.51 -4.71
N GLY A 179 2.25 7.33 -4.53
CA GLY A 179 1.70 6.26 -3.71
C GLY A 179 0.58 5.46 -4.36
N TYR A 180 0.66 5.23 -5.68
CA TYR A 180 -0.34 4.35 -6.34
C TYR A 180 -0.35 2.96 -5.73
N GLY A 181 -1.50 2.53 -5.22
CA GLY A 181 -1.66 1.17 -4.70
C GLY A 181 -1.61 0.14 -5.85
N VAL A 182 -0.56 -0.65 -5.91
CA VAL A 182 -0.39 -1.65 -6.99
C VAL A 182 -0.65 -3.07 -6.54
N ASN A 183 -0.62 -3.34 -5.24
CA ASN A 183 -1.00 -4.64 -4.68
C ASN A 183 -1.47 -4.49 -3.24
N VAL A 184 -2.35 -5.39 -2.82
CA VAL A 184 -2.84 -5.49 -1.44
C VAL A 184 -3.23 -6.93 -1.13
N GLU A 185 -3.07 -7.33 0.12
CA GLU A 185 -3.52 -8.63 0.61
C GLU A 185 -4.04 -8.47 2.04
N LEU A 186 -5.29 -8.85 2.29
CA LEU A 186 -5.83 -8.91 3.64
C LEU A 186 -5.17 -10.06 4.38
N ARG A 187 -4.77 -9.82 5.62
CA ARG A 187 -4.17 -10.82 6.51
C ARG A 187 -4.89 -10.81 7.86
N GLU A 188 -4.97 -11.97 8.47
CA GLU A 188 -5.46 -12.07 9.85
C GLU A 188 -4.60 -11.23 10.80
N GLY A 189 -5.20 -10.67 11.84
CA GLY A 189 -4.50 -9.76 12.77
C GLY A 189 -3.27 -10.36 13.43
N SER A 190 -3.26 -11.66 13.65
CA SER A 190 -2.14 -12.40 14.26
C SER A 190 -1.05 -12.85 13.26
N THR A 191 -1.24 -12.58 11.97
CA THR A 191 -0.28 -13.01 10.93
C THR A 191 1.05 -12.30 11.12
N HIS A 192 2.12 -13.08 11.24
CA HIS A 192 3.47 -12.52 11.28
C HIS A 192 3.80 -11.84 9.96
N VAL A 193 4.43 -10.67 10.02
CA VAL A 193 4.68 -9.81 8.85
C VAL A 193 5.41 -10.52 7.72
N GLN A 194 6.30 -11.46 8.00
CA GLN A 194 7.07 -12.20 7.01
C GLN A 194 6.29 -13.35 6.34
N ASN A 195 5.15 -13.76 6.89
CA ASN A 195 4.37 -14.87 6.32
C ASN A 195 3.78 -14.46 4.97
N GLY A 196 4.18 -15.19 3.90
CA GLY A 196 3.71 -14.93 2.54
C GLY A 196 4.31 -13.67 1.88
N THR A 197 5.16 -12.91 2.56
CA THR A 197 5.65 -11.63 2.05
C THR A 197 6.54 -11.78 0.82
N ALA A 198 7.36 -12.83 0.71
CA ALA A 198 8.16 -13.08 -0.49
C ALA A 198 7.28 -13.30 -1.75
N ALA A 199 6.17 -14.03 -1.62
CA ALA A 199 5.21 -14.22 -2.71
C ALA A 199 4.45 -12.92 -3.02
N PHE A 200 4.07 -12.15 -2.00
CA PHE A 200 3.43 -10.85 -2.16
C PHE A 200 4.38 -9.86 -2.89
N LEU A 201 5.64 -9.79 -2.49
CA LEU A 201 6.67 -8.96 -3.13
C LEU A 201 6.83 -9.32 -4.62
N THR A 202 6.91 -10.61 -4.95
CA THR A 202 6.98 -11.06 -6.35
C THR A 202 5.81 -10.55 -7.18
N ARG A 203 4.57 -10.68 -6.66
CA ARG A 203 3.37 -10.16 -7.34
C ARG A 203 3.38 -8.63 -7.45
N SER A 204 3.81 -7.95 -6.39
CA SER A 204 3.87 -6.48 -6.35
C SER A 204 4.83 -5.93 -7.40
N ILE A 205 6.00 -6.56 -7.58
CA ILE A 205 6.97 -6.21 -8.63
C ILE A 205 6.35 -6.44 -10.02
N ALA A 206 5.62 -7.54 -10.21
CA ALA A 206 4.95 -7.82 -11.48
C ALA A 206 3.89 -6.75 -11.82
N TYR A 207 3.09 -6.31 -10.84
CA TYR A 207 2.12 -5.22 -11.05
C TYR A 207 2.82 -3.87 -11.28
N ALA A 208 3.89 -3.56 -10.55
CA ALA A 208 4.66 -2.35 -10.76
C ALA A 208 5.23 -2.26 -12.19
N ARG A 209 5.70 -3.39 -12.74
CA ARG A 209 6.17 -3.48 -14.13
C ARG A 209 5.07 -3.30 -15.19
N ARG A 210 3.80 -3.46 -14.84
CA ARG A 210 2.69 -3.08 -15.73
C ARG A 210 2.56 -1.56 -15.84
N VAL A 211 2.92 -0.83 -14.78
CA VAL A 211 2.81 0.63 -14.72
C VAL A 211 4.01 1.30 -15.36
N THR A 212 5.25 0.82 -15.08
CA THR A 212 6.48 1.51 -15.50
C THR A 212 7.53 0.54 -16.04
N ASP A 213 8.33 1.03 -16.98
CA ASP A 213 9.53 0.35 -17.50
C ASP A 213 10.82 0.87 -16.82
N LEU A 214 10.72 1.87 -15.92
CA LEU A 214 11.85 2.38 -15.16
C LEU A 214 12.32 1.39 -14.12
N PRO A 215 13.59 1.46 -13.69
CA PRO A 215 14.10 0.65 -12.58
C PRO A 215 13.29 0.82 -11.30
N ILE A 216 13.01 -0.28 -10.61
CA ILE A 216 12.24 -0.30 -9.37
C ILE A 216 13.19 -0.34 -8.18
N LEU A 217 12.90 0.47 -7.15
CA LEU A 217 13.55 0.44 -5.85
C LEU A 217 12.56 -0.02 -4.78
N VAL A 218 12.67 -1.26 -4.34
CA VAL A 218 11.85 -1.80 -3.24
C VAL A 218 12.31 -1.21 -1.92
N ARG A 219 11.37 -0.68 -1.11
CA ARG A 219 11.66 -0.22 0.26
C ARG A 219 10.74 -0.96 1.24
N MET A 220 11.32 -1.46 2.32
CA MET A 220 10.60 -2.23 3.34
C MET A 220 11.12 -1.92 4.74
N ASP A 221 10.22 -2.03 5.74
CA ASP A 221 10.57 -1.87 7.15
C ASP A 221 11.33 -3.08 7.75
N ALA A 222 11.74 -2.96 9.01
CA ALA A 222 12.49 -4.00 9.71
C ALA A 222 11.66 -5.27 9.99
N GLY A 223 10.35 -5.21 9.94
CA GLY A 223 9.48 -6.39 10.04
C GLY A 223 9.68 -7.35 8.86
N ASN A 224 10.09 -6.80 7.73
CA ASN A 224 10.30 -7.52 6.47
C ASN A 224 11.76 -7.95 6.25
N ASP A 225 12.64 -7.80 7.25
CA ASP A 225 14.04 -8.25 7.20
C ASP A 225 14.12 -9.78 7.10
N SER A 226 14.32 -10.26 5.89
CA SER A 226 14.37 -11.68 5.54
C SER A 226 15.26 -11.92 4.32
N LEU A 227 16.12 -12.94 4.38
CA LEU A 227 16.90 -13.37 3.23
C LEU A 227 16.03 -13.78 2.04
N ASP A 228 14.82 -14.26 2.28
CA ASP A 228 13.90 -14.64 1.20
C ASP A 228 13.43 -13.40 0.42
N ASN A 229 13.18 -12.28 1.09
CA ASN A 229 12.85 -11.02 0.41
C ASN A 229 14.04 -10.50 -0.41
N LEU A 230 15.28 -10.59 0.12
CA LEU A 230 16.47 -10.25 -0.65
C LEU A 230 16.64 -11.16 -1.88
N ARG A 231 16.40 -12.48 -1.75
CA ARG A 231 16.44 -13.42 -2.87
C ARG A 231 15.39 -13.09 -3.93
N VAL A 232 14.19 -12.68 -3.53
CA VAL A 232 13.17 -12.21 -4.49
C VAL A 232 13.69 -10.99 -5.25
N CYS A 233 14.21 -9.96 -4.57
CA CYS A 233 14.76 -8.78 -5.24
C CYS A 233 15.88 -9.14 -6.23
N HIS A 234 16.79 -10.04 -5.84
CA HIS A 234 17.84 -10.55 -6.72
C HIS A 234 17.28 -11.27 -7.95
N ARG A 235 16.36 -12.22 -7.74
CA ARG A 235 15.73 -13.00 -8.81
C ARG A 235 14.96 -12.12 -9.78
N GLU A 236 14.21 -11.16 -9.23
CA GLU A 236 13.40 -10.21 -10.02
C GLU A 236 14.25 -9.04 -10.57
N GLN A 237 15.55 -8.97 -10.28
CA GLN A 237 16.44 -7.91 -10.75
C GLN A 237 15.93 -6.50 -10.44
N VAL A 238 15.49 -6.28 -9.22
CA VAL A 238 15.11 -4.98 -8.67
C VAL A 238 16.07 -4.56 -7.57
N ASP A 239 16.29 -3.26 -7.44
CA ASP A 239 17.07 -2.71 -6.33
C ASP A 239 16.24 -2.59 -5.07
N TYR A 240 16.91 -2.55 -3.91
CA TYR A 240 16.22 -2.54 -2.63
C TYR A 240 16.93 -1.74 -1.55
N ILE A 241 16.15 -1.26 -0.58
CA ILE A 241 16.55 -0.79 0.74
C ILE A 241 15.59 -1.41 1.76
N ILE A 242 16.07 -2.35 2.56
CA ILE A 242 15.27 -3.02 3.59
C ILE A 242 15.91 -2.73 4.95
N LYS A 243 15.17 -2.14 5.88
CA LYS A 243 15.70 -1.89 7.23
C LYS A 243 16.00 -3.21 7.92
N ALA A 244 17.22 -3.37 8.41
CA ALA A 244 17.63 -4.57 9.14
C ALA A 244 17.01 -4.60 10.53
N ASN A 245 16.55 -5.76 10.94
CA ASN A 245 16.11 -6.02 12.31
C ASN A 245 17.31 -6.58 13.10
N LEU A 246 17.90 -5.76 13.93
CA LEU A 246 19.08 -6.12 14.69
C LEU A 246 18.86 -7.25 15.72
N ARG A 247 17.58 -7.56 16.02
CA ARG A 247 17.20 -8.66 16.93
C ARG A 247 17.96 -8.58 18.25
N LYS A 248 18.94 -9.51 18.44
CA LYS A 248 19.76 -9.61 19.64
C LYS A 248 21.17 -9.06 19.45
N GLU A 249 21.47 -8.41 18.33
CA GLU A 249 22.79 -7.83 18.10
C GLU A 249 23.04 -6.67 19.06
N PRO A 250 24.14 -6.69 19.84
CA PRO A 250 24.45 -5.61 20.77
C PRO A 250 24.72 -4.30 20.02
N LYS A 251 24.17 -3.20 20.50
CA LYS A 251 24.40 -1.88 19.90
C LYS A 251 25.87 -1.47 19.97
N GLU A 252 26.58 -1.91 21.00
CA GLU A 252 28.02 -1.70 21.21
C GLU A 252 28.88 -2.38 20.12
N LEU A 253 28.42 -3.48 19.54
CA LEU A 253 29.04 -4.09 18.39
C LEU A 253 29.04 -3.16 17.18
N TRP A 254 27.85 -2.60 16.90
CA TRP A 254 27.69 -1.65 15.80
C TRP A 254 28.44 -0.34 16.02
N LEU A 255 28.56 0.13 17.27
CA LEU A 255 29.40 1.29 17.59
C LEU A 255 30.86 1.01 17.26
N ARG A 256 31.42 -0.15 17.66
CA ARG A 256 32.79 -0.54 17.30
C ARG A 256 33.02 -0.66 15.79
N ILE A 257 32.03 -1.23 15.05
CA ILE A 257 32.08 -1.28 13.59
C ILE A 257 32.11 0.14 13.03
N ALA A 258 31.24 1.01 13.55
CA ALA A 258 31.13 2.39 13.09
C ALA A 258 32.39 3.22 13.37
N GLU A 259 33.03 3.02 14.53
CA GLU A 259 34.30 3.66 14.87
C GLU A 259 35.46 3.19 14.00
N SER A 260 35.45 1.92 13.58
CA SER A 260 36.53 1.34 12.78
C SER A 260 36.43 1.58 11.29
N SER A 261 35.20 1.64 10.74
CA SER A 261 34.95 1.65 9.30
C SER A 261 33.99 2.75 8.82
N GLY A 262 33.43 3.52 9.76
CA GLY A 262 32.50 4.61 9.43
C GLY A 262 33.17 5.96 9.26
N ILE A 263 32.46 6.89 8.65
CA ILE A 263 32.81 8.33 8.63
C ILE A 263 32.13 8.96 9.85
N CYS A 264 32.93 9.54 10.75
CA CYS A 264 32.43 10.26 11.91
C CYS A 264 32.08 11.70 11.53
N CYS A 265 30.85 12.10 11.74
CA CYS A 265 30.37 13.47 11.57
C CYS A 265 29.97 14.00 12.94
N GLN A 266 30.85 14.65 13.67
CA GLN A 266 30.51 15.28 14.94
C GLN A 266 29.66 16.51 14.67
N GLN A 267 28.44 16.55 15.26
CA GLN A 267 27.51 17.66 15.04
C GLN A 267 27.47 18.62 16.24
N ARG A 268 27.66 18.12 17.46
CA ARG A 268 27.65 18.91 18.69
C ARG A 268 28.38 18.19 19.83
N GLU A 269 28.72 18.92 20.88
CA GLU A 269 29.23 18.33 22.11
C GLU A 269 28.25 17.26 22.63
N GLY A 270 28.79 16.15 23.07
CA GLY A 270 28.02 15.01 23.59
C GLY A 270 27.28 14.18 22.56
N LYS A 271 27.47 14.40 21.24
CA LYS A 271 26.91 13.57 20.17
C LYS A 271 27.94 13.28 19.10
N LYS A 272 28.18 12.00 18.83
CA LYS A 272 28.90 11.53 17.65
C LYS A 272 27.96 10.78 16.75
N GLU A 273 28.13 10.92 15.46
CA GLU A 273 27.31 10.31 14.43
C GLU A 273 28.21 9.68 13.38
N TYR A 274 28.00 8.39 13.15
CA TYR A 274 28.80 7.59 12.24
C TYR A 274 27.92 7.05 11.12
N VAL A 275 28.43 7.11 9.89
CA VAL A 275 27.79 6.54 8.72
C VAL A 275 28.81 5.74 7.93
N GLY A 276 28.44 4.57 7.49
CA GLY A 276 29.31 3.70 6.73
C GLY A 276 28.58 2.51 6.13
N PHE A 277 29.36 1.56 5.63
CA PHE A 277 28.81 0.30 5.13
C PHE A 277 29.76 -0.85 5.37
N ILE A 278 29.20 -2.05 5.43
CA ILE A 278 29.94 -3.32 5.40
C ILE A 278 29.41 -4.18 4.26
N GLU A 279 30.27 -5.05 3.76
CA GLU A 279 29.92 -6.04 2.73
C GLU A 279 30.40 -7.42 3.17
N PHE A 280 29.59 -8.43 2.88
CA PHE A 280 29.94 -9.82 3.18
C PHE A 280 29.27 -10.76 2.19
N THR A 281 29.89 -11.94 2.04
CA THR A 281 29.37 -12.98 1.15
C THR A 281 28.36 -13.82 1.91
N GLU A 282 27.16 -14.00 1.34
CA GLU A 282 26.10 -14.85 1.87
C GLU A 282 25.79 -15.99 0.88
N LYS A 283 25.60 -17.18 1.42
CA LYS A 283 25.31 -18.36 0.58
C LYS A 283 24.00 -18.19 -0.20
N GLY A 284 24.08 -18.44 -1.51
CA GLY A 284 22.93 -18.33 -2.40
C GLY A 284 22.76 -16.94 -3.03
N PHE A 285 23.74 -16.06 -2.88
CA PHE A 285 23.85 -14.80 -3.60
C PHE A 285 25.12 -14.79 -4.45
N ASP A 286 24.99 -14.30 -5.68
CA ASP A 286 26.08 -14.19 -6.66
C ASP A 286 26.94 -12.93 -6.46
N ARG A 287 26.49 -12.01 -5.61
CA ARG A 287 27.17 -10.76 -5.25
C ARG A 287 27.21 -10.60 -3.72
N PRO A 288 28.23 -9.92 -3.19
CA PRO A 288 28.25 -9.56 -1.77
C PRO A 288 27.00 -8.76 -1.39
N LEU A 289 26.41 -9.10 -0.26
CA LEU A 289 25.36 -8.31 0.37
C LEU A 289 25.98 -7.10 1.04
N ARG A 290 25.30 -5.96 0.95
CA ARG A 290 25.74 -4.70 1.52
C ARG A 290 24.77 -4.25 2.60
N GLN A 291 25.34 -3.87 3.77
CA GLN A 291 24.61 -3.19 4.82
C GLN A 291 25.17 -1.79 5.00
N VAL A 292 24.30 -0.80 4.89
CA VAL A 292 24.61 0.59 5.27
C VAL A 292 24.16 0.78 6.71
N PHE A 293 25.03 1.38 7.53
CA PHE A 293 24.73 1.67 8.93
C PHE A 293 24.76 3.16 9.22
N HIS A 294 23.92 3.56 10.19
CA HIS A 294 23.87 4.87 10.79
C HIS A 294 23.84 4.68 12.31
N VAL A 295 24.91 5.07 12.99
CA VAL A 295 25.10 4.89 14.43
C VAL A 295 25.25 6.25 15.08
N ILE A 296 24.49 6.50 16.13
CA ILE A 296 24.57 7.73 16.93
C ILE A 296 24.90 7.36 18.36
N GLU A 297 25.97 7.93 18.88
CA GLU A 297 26.35 7.88 20.29
C GLU A 297 26.03 9.22 20.94
N ARG A 298 25.30 9.18 22.06
CA ARG A 298 25.01 10.36 22.88
C ARG A 298 25.58 10.16 24.28
N THR A 299 26.40 11.10 24.74
CA THR A 299 26.95 11.15 26.10
C THR A 299 26.31 12.26 26.95
N ILE A 300 25.49 13.11 26.32
CA ILE A 300 24.73 14.17 26.96
C ILE A 300 23.27 14.05 26.47
N ASP A 301 22.32 14.15 27.41
CA ASP A 301 20.88 14.12 27.10
C ASP A 301 20.37 15.43 26.48
N ARG A 302 19.03 15.53 26.28
CA ARG A 302 18.41 16.71 25.70
C ARG A 302 18.43 17.92 26.63
N ASP A 303 18.56 17.69 27.94
CA ASP A 303 18.55 18.71 28.99
C ASP A 303 19.97 19.15 29.36
N GLY A 304 21.00 18.61 28.69
CA GLY A 304 22.39 18.97 28.88
C GLY A 304 23.08 18.22 30.03
N GLN A 305 22.47 17.15 30.56
CA GLN A 305 23.05 16.35 31.61
C GLN A 305 23.93 15.22 31.02
N MET A 306 25.07 14.98 31.64
CA MET A 306 25.93 13.86 31.25
C MET A 306 25.26 12.52 31.58
N LEU A 307 25.21 11.63 30.59
CA LEU A 307 24.70 10.29 30.77
C LEU A 307 25.76 9.40 31.44
N LEU A 308 25.34 8.63 32.45
CA LEU A 308 26.22 7.63 33.11
C LEU A 308 26.66 6.54 32.14
N VAL A 309 25.79 6.17 31.21
CA VAL A 309 26.06 5.22 30.14
C VAL A 309 25.67 5.90 28.83
N PRO A 310 26.55 5.90 27.80
CA PRO A 310 26.19 6.46 26.51
C PRO A 310 24.94 5.82 25.93
N GLU A 311 24.03 6.63 25.37
CA GLU A 311 22.90 6.14 24.59
C GLU A 311 23.37 5.87 23.15
N ILE A 312 23.16 4.62 22.68
CA ILE A 312 23.53 4.21 21.34
C ILE A 312 22.27 3.93 20.54
N GLU A 313 22.09 4.66 19.45
CA GLU A 313 21.06 4.42 18.45
C GLU A 313 21.70 3.82 17.19
N VAL A 314 21.11 2.73 16.68
CA VAL A 314 21.64 2.02 15.52
C VAL A 314 20.53 1.80 14.52
N ASN A 315 20.77 2.22 13.29
CA ASN A 315 19.93 1.91 12.13
C ASN A 315 20.80 1.25 11.07
N VAL A 316 20.36 0.10 10.57
CA VAL A 316 21.07 -0.67 9.55
C VAL A 316 20.13 -0.98 8.40
N TYR A 317 20.62 -0.93 7.18
CA TYR A 317 19.84 -1.11 5.97
C TYR A 317 20.53 -2.05 5.00
N TRP A 318 19.88 -3.14 4.64
CA TRP A 318 20.24 -3.96 3.49
C TRP A 318 20.02 -3.17 2.21
N THR A 319 20.99 -3.15 1.31
CA THR A 319 20.81 -2.46 0.04
C THR A 319 21.64 -3.06 -1.08
N SER A 320 21.10 -3.04 -2.28
CA SER A 320 21.86 -3.32 -3.52
C SER A 320 22.49 -2.06 -4.13
N LEU A 321 22.04 -0.87 -3.68
CA LEU A 321 22.53 0.41 -4.21
C LEU A 321 24.02 0.62 -3.91
N ARG A 322 24.76 1.18 -4.88
CA ARG A 322 26.17 1.49 -4.78
C ARG A 322 26.47 2.97 -4.53
N CYS A 323 25.43 3.79 -4.33
CA CYS A 323 25.59 5.19 -3.94
C CYS A 323 26.13 5.35 -2.51
N GLY A 324 26.45 6.57 -2.12
CA GLY A 324 26.97 6.87 -0.78
C GLY A 324 25.98 6.50 0.32
N PRO A 325 26.48 6.10 1.52
CA PRO A 325 25.62 5.65 2.62
C PRO A 325 24.55 6.65 3.03
N TRP A 326 24.85 7.94 3.08
CA TRP A 326 23.87 8.99 3.37
C TRP A 326 22.69 8.98 2.40
N ARG A 327 22.99 8.79 1.10
CA ARG A 327 21.92 8.75 0.10
C ARG A 327 20.98 7.56 0.29
N VAL A 328 21.50 6.41 0.68
CA VAL A 328 20.68 5.24 1.04
C VAL A 328 19.76 5.54 2.23
N ILE A 329 20.29 6.20 3.27
CA ILE A 329 19.54 6.59 4.47
C ILE A 329 18.42 7.59 4.12
N GLU A 330 18.73 8.61 3.31
CA GLU A 330 17.74 9.58 2.83
C GLU A 330 16.62 8.89 2.05
N LEU A 331 16.97 8.07 1.07
CA LEU A 331 15.99 7.33 0.25
C LEU A 331 15.10 6.41 1.09
N TYR A 332 15.64 5.83 2.18
CA TYR A 332 14.83 5.06 3.11
C TYR A 332 13.89 5.93 3.93
N ARG A 333 14.34 7.11 4.40
CA ARG A 333 13.49 8.02 5.19
C ARG A 333 12.23 8.44 4.45
N ASP A 334 12.29 8.57 3.13
CA ASP A 334 11.14 8.89 2.30
C ASP A 334 10.08 7.75 2.28
N HIS A 335 10.43 6.53 2.73
CA HIS A 335 9.47 5.43 2.93
C HIS A 335 8.39 5.75 3.98
N ALA A 336 8.63 6.67 4.89
CA ALA A 336 7.65 7.08 5.89
C ALA A 336 6.38 7.70 5.29
N THR A 337 6.39 8.13 4.02
CA THR A 337 5.16 8.58 3.31
C THR A 337 4.12 7.47 3.15
N SER A 338 4.48 6.20 3.26
CA SER A 338 3.51 5.09 3.25
C SER A 338 2.47 5.20 4.37
N GLU A 339 2.82 5.80 5.52
CA GLU A 339 1.88 6.05 6.62
C GLU A 339 0.73 6.98 6.21
N GLN A 340 1.00 7.99 5.36
CA GLN A 340 -0.03 8.87 4.81
C GLN A 340 -0.99 8.08 3.91
N PHE A 341 -0.46 7.25 3.00
CA PHE A 341 -1.28 6.44 2.10
C PHE A 341 -2.18 5.46 2.86
N HIS A 342 -1.66 4.87 3.93
CA HIS A 342 -2.48 4.04 4.82
C HIS A 342 -3.59 4.83 5.50
N SER A 343 -3.31 6.06 5.95
CA SER A 343 -4.30 6.93 6.58
C SER A 343 -5.43 7.27 5.61
N GLU A 344 -5.10 7.62 4.37
CA GLU A 344 -6.08 7.94 3.32
C GLU A 344 -7.00 6.74 3.03
N ILE A 345 -6.45 5.52 2.91
CA ILE A 345 -7.27 4.32 2.72
C ILE A 345 -8.18 4.06 3.92
N LYS A 346 -7.68 4.24 5.15
CA LYS A 346 -8.45 4.00 6.37
C LYS A 346 -9.57 5.01 6.56
N THR A 347 -9.25 6.29 6.41
CA THR A 347 -10.14 7.40 6.78
C THR A 347 -10.94 7.91 5.59
N ASP A 348 -10.30 8.21 4.47
CA ASP A 348 -10.96 8.86 3.34
C ASP A 348 -11.83 7.88 2.55
N LEU A 349 -11.41 6.61 2.45
CA LEU A 349 -12.21 5.53 1.88
C LEU A 349 -13.06 4.77 2.91
N ASP A 350 -13.00 5.13 4.21
CA ASP A 350 -13.75 4.50 5.30
C ASP A 350 -13.49 2.99 5.43
N LEU A 351 -12.25 2.53 5.15
CA LEU A 351 -11.95 1.10 5.08
C LEU A 351 -11.29 0.54 6.33
N GLU A 352 -11.01 1.34 7.37
CA GLU A 352 -10.44 0.79 8.61
C GLU A 352 -11.34 -0.31 9.20
N ARG A 353 -12.66 -0.11 9.17
CA ARG A 353 -13.65 -1.10 9.58
C ARG A 353 -14.30 -1.78 8.38
N LEU A 354 -13.63 -2.78 7.82
CA LEU A 354 -14.14 -3.52 6.66
C LEU A 354 -15.57 -4.03 6.90
N PRO A 355 -16.52 -3.90 5.92
CA PRO A 355 -17.96 -4.03 6.19
C PRO A 355 -18.46 -5.47 6.29
N ALA A 356 -17.78 -6.47 5.71
CA ALA A 356 -18.28 -7.83 5.63
C ALA A 356 -17.92 -8.67 6.87
N GLY A 357 -18.70 -9.72 7.13
CA GLY A 357 -18.39 -10.71 8.15
C GLY A 357 -17.36 -11.74 7.71
N LYS A 358 -17.26 -12.01 6.38
CA LYS A 358 -16.38 -13.01 5.80
C LYS A 358 -15.02 -12.43 5.43
N PHE A 359 -13.96 -13.17 5.71
CA PHE A 359 -12.60 -12.76 5.38
C PHE A 359 -12.37 -12.56 3.87
N ALA A 360 -12.80 -13.52 3.06
CA ALA A 360 -12.64 -13.46 1.61
C ALA A 360 -13.36 -12.24 1.00
N THR A 361 -14.55 -11.89 1.49
CA THR A 361 -15.30 -10.70 1.03
C THR A 361 -14.59 -9.42 1.44
N ASN A 362 -14.06 -9.34 2.65
CA ASN A 362 -13.27 -8.19 3.10
C ASN A 362 -11.97 -8.04 2.30
N ASN A 363 -11.36 -9.14 1.88
CA ASN A 363 -10.20 -9.10 0.98
C ASN A 363 -10.58 -8.49 -0.39
N LEU A 364 -11.70 -8.90 -0.98
CA LEU A 364 -12.20 -8.31 -2.23
C LEU A 364 -12.57 -6.83 -2.07
N VAL A 365 -13.23 -6.47 -0.96
CA VAL A 365 -13.52 -5.07 -0.60
C VAL A 365 -12.25 -4.24 -0.56
N LEU A 366 -11.20 -4.75 0.05
CA LEU A 366 -9.91 -4.06 0.16
C LEU A 366 -9.26 -3.86 -1.22
N HIS A 367 -9.35 -4.85 -2.11
CA HIS A 367 -8.89 -4.71 -3.50
C HIS A 367 -9.69 -3.66 -4.28
N ALA A 368 -11.02 -3.62 -4.10
CA ALA A 368 -11.85 -2.56 -4.67
C ALA A 368 -11.48 -1.19 -4.07
N GLY A 369 -11.09 -1.15 -2.79
CA GLY A 369 -10.59 0.05 -2.12
C GLY A 369 -9.31 0.58 -2.75
N VAL A 370 -8.32 -0.28 -2.97
CA VAL A 370 -7.07 0.11 -3.65
C VAL A 370 -7.33 0.58 -5.08
N PHE A 371 -8.26 -0.06 -5.79
CA PHE A 371 -8.68 0.42 -7.11
C PHE A 371 -9.31 1.82 -7.03
N ALA A 372 -10.24 2.04 -6.09
CA ALA A 372 -10.90 3.33 -5.88
C ALA A 372 -9.90 4.43 -5.45
N TYR A 373 -8.89 4.07 -4.67
CA TYR A 373 -7.82 4.95 -4.24
C TYR A 373 -7.00 5.51 -5.40
N ASN A 374 -6.81 4.73 -6.45
CA ASN A 374 -6.05 5.12 -7.65
C ASN A 374 -6.88 5.92 -8.67
N LEU A 375 -8.20 6.12 -8.44
CA LEU A 375 -9.07 6.91 -9.32
C LEU A 375 -9.09 8.38 -8.94
#